data_81584b1c3953358bb7615592e74b9c3a
#
_entry.id   81584b1c3953358bb7615592e74b9c3a
#
_cell.length_a   1.000
_cell.length_b   1.000
_cell.length_c   1.000
_cell.angle_alpha   90.00
_cell.angle_beta   90.00
_cell.angle_gamma   90.00
#
_symmetry.space_group_name_H-M   'P 1'
#
loop_
_entity.id
_entity.type
_entity.pdbx_description
1 polymer ?
#
loop_
_entity_poly.entity_id
_entity_poly.type
_entity_poly.pdbx_seq_one_letter_code
_entity_poly.pdbx_strand_id
1 'polypeptide(L)'
;MILTVTLNPCIDRTLTVSNFREGGTTPVSATRTEIGGKGLNVSRALKNLGAPTLCLGFSHEKGGSDLKATLDEAAILYDLEAIPGELRMNIKIFDESNRTMSELNDKGCRVSEEAVNRMIARIVSHFKDAELLVLAGSVPPGVPTDIYKTLLKKAQTFDLPVILDASGALLLNGIEGRPWLIKPNIDEFSATLGREFHSREEIIQAAREIVARGIPYVCVSLGPDGALLIGEKEALYSPAPDVEVRGLQGAGDSLVAGFCLAFHEHHLKGEKLSETPAVQNTKLDESGCSAENSESEKKTELKADAPTFMRSLLRYAQAAAAGSLTKPGTAVCERVDFDKYLPTIQVEKAGEFFDVRREDGNLTGEVKLRSLVHRDGDWHGTVHMWVADRTPDGKCRLLIQKRSQDKDNFPGYCDISSAGHLDAGDDYDSAAYRELYEELGIRAEKGDLRFCFFITRSVETEFHGQKVIDRERAAVYLYEKPVDLTKLHLQKEEVDEVFWIDLEELEKILQDPTAKYCVYKEEIQGIKKYL
;
A
#
# COMPACT_ATOMS: atom_id res chain seq x y z
N MET A 1 -18.13 4.83 -12.76
CA MET A 1 -17.44 6.00 -13.38
C MET A 1 -16.49 6.62 -12.36
N ILE A 2 -15.30 7.05 -12.78
CA ILE A 2 -14.31 7.71 -11.91
C ILE A 2 -14.49 9.23 -12.00
N LEU A 3 -14.76 9.88 -10.87
CA LEU A 3 -14.86 11.33 -10.78
C LEU A 3 -13.50 11.93 -10.45
N THR A 4 -13.09 12.98 -11.16
CA THR A 4 -11.88 13.74 -10.83
C THR A 4 -12.23 15.20 -10.55
N VAL A 5 -11.67 15.77 -9.49
CA VAL A 5 -11.96 17.16 -9.09
C VAL A 5 -10.70 18.01 -9.25
N THR A 6 -10.84 19.10 -10.02
CA THR A 6 -9.81 20.12 -10.22
C THR A 6 -10.38 21.49 -9.83
N LEU A 7 -10.12 21.94 -8.60
CA LEU A 7 -10.64 23.22 -8.11
C LEU A 7 -9.81 24.44 -8.54
N ASN A 8 -8.59 24.23 -9.04
CA ASN A 8 -7.70 25.31 -9.45
C ASN A 8 -6.99 24.98 -10.78
N PRO A 9 -7.75 24.79 -11.89
CA PRO A 9 -7.16 24.56 -13.20
C PRO A 9 -6.23 25.72 -13.60
N CYS A 10 -5.31 25.48 -14.52
CA CYS A 10 -4.32 26.46 -14.94
C CYS A 10 -3.96 26.36 -16.41
N ILE A 11 -3.32 27.39 -16.91
CA ILE A 11 -2.51 27.37 -18.11
C ILE A 11 -1.05 27.20 -17.66
N ASP A 12 -0.42 26.08 -18.01
CA ASP A 12 0.99 25.84 -17.81
C ASP A 12 1.77 26.34 -19.02
N ARG A 13 2.61 27.36 -18.83
CA ARG A 13 3.44 27.93 -19.88
C ARG A 13 4.91 27.62 -19.60
N THR A 14 5.46 26.70 -20.38
CA THR A 14 6.87 26.31 -20.27
C THR A 14 7.70 27.14 -21.24
N LEU A 15 8.70 27.83 -20.67
CA LEU A 15 9.68 28.61 -21.40
C LEU A 15 10.99 27.83 -21.40
N THR A 16 11.49 27.45 -22.58
CA THR A 16 12.80 26.84 -22.73
C THR A 16 13.85 27.92 -22.88
N VAL A 17 14.89 27.84 -22.07
CA VAL A 17 15.99 28.82 -22.04
C VAL A 17 17.34 28.11 -21.95
N SER A 18 18.41 28.83 -22.21
CA SER A 18 19.78 28.35 -21.96
C SER A 18 20.47 29.28 -20.97
N ASN A 19 21.11 28.72 -19.95
CA ASN A 19 21.84 29.45 -18.90
C ASN A 19 20.96 30.51 -18.19
N PHE A 20 19.83 30.05 -17.62
CA PHE A 20 18.98 30.92 -16.82
C PHE A 20 19.75 31.58 -15.66
N ARG A 21 19.62 32.91 -15.54
CA ARG A 21 20.27 33.66 -14.49
C ARG A 21 19.27 34.53 -13.76
N GLU A 22 19.24 34.41 -12.47
CA GLU A 22 18.51 35.33 -11.59
C GLU A 22 19.06 36.77 -11.75
N GLY A 23 18.14 37.74 -11.87
CA GLY A 23 18.50 39.17 -12.05
C GLY A 23 19.01 39.53 -13.44
N GLY A 24 19.08 38.57 -14.38
CA GLY A 24 19.54 38.79 -15.75
C GLY A 24 18.43 38.80 -16.79
N THR A 25 18.76 39.08 -18.05
CA THR A 25 17.87 38.90 -19.20
C THR A 25 18.27 37.62 -19.91
N THR A 26 17.33 36.64 -19.98
CA THR A 26 17.55 35.37 -20.65
C THR A 26 16.61 35.24 -21.84
N PRO A 27 17.11 35.09 -23.08
CA PRO A 27 16.27 34.83 -24.26
C PRO A 27 15.54 33.49 -24.15
N VAL A 28 14.28 33.49 -24.57
CA VAL A 28 13.45 32.25 -24.67
C VAL A 28 13.69 31.62 -26.05
N SER A 29 14.13 30.36 -26.08
CA SER A 29 14.34 29.59 -27.32
C SER A 29 13.05 28.92 -27.82
N ALA A 30 12.19 28.48 -26.92
CA ALA A 30 10.89 27.88 -27.25
C ALA A 30 9.85 28.14 -26.17
N THR A 31 8.58 28.14 -26.58
CA THR A 31 7.45 28.28 -25.65
C THR A 31 6.44 27.18 -25.93
N ARG A 32 5.99 26.51 -24.86
CA ARG A 32 4.89 25.53 -24.92
C ARG A 32 3.80 25.98 -23.93
N THR A 33 2.55 25.89 -24.36
CA THR A 33 1.40 26.26 -23.52
C THR A 33 0.42 25.08 -23.49
N GLU A 34 0.02 24.68 -22.29
CA GLU A 34 -0.87 23.55 -22.07
C GLU A 34 -1.89 23.90 -21.00
N ILE A 35 -3.11 23.39 -21.14
CA ILE A 35 -4.10 23.46 -20.06
C ILE A 35 -3.79 22.34 -19.06
N GLY A 36 -3.65 22.71 -17.79
CA GLY A 36 -3.23 21.84 -16.70
C GLY A 36 -4.16 21.87 -15.50
N GLY A 37 -3.78 21.04 -14.53
CA GLY A 37 -4.46 20.82 -13.26
C GLY A 37 -4.45 19.34 -12.91
N LYS A 38 -4.05 18.98 -11.67
CA LYS A 38 -3.82 17.58 -11.29
C LYS A 38 -5.01 16.66 -11.63
N GLY A 39 -6.23 16.98 -11.19
CA GLY A 39 -7.41 16.14 -11.49
C GLY A 39 -7.75 16.07 -12.99
N LEU A 40 -7.51 17.16 -13.75
CA LEU A 40 -7.64 17.17 -15.19
C LEU A 40 -6.65 16.21 -15.86
N ASN A 41 -5.40 16.23 -15.43
CA ASN A 41 -4.36 15.32 -15.93
C ASN A 41 -4.68 13.85 -15.59
N VAL A 42 -5.23 13.59 -14.40
CA VAL A 42 -5.75 12.26 -14.04
C VAL A 42 -6.85 11.82 -15.00
N SER A 43 -7.84 12.71 -15.31
CA SER A 43 -8.88 12.40 -16.31
C SER A 43 -8.30 12.09 -17.69
N ARG A 44 -7.29 12.86 -18.14
CA ARG A 44 -6.61 12.60 -19.43
C ARG A 44 -5.95 11.23 -19.43
N ALA A 45 -5.20 10.90 -18.37
CA ALA A 45 -4.56 9.60 -18.25
C ALA A 45 -5.60 8.47 -18.24
N LEU A 46 -6.67 8.60 -17.45
CA LEU A 46 -7.75 7.60 -17.40
C LEU A 46 -8.40 7.39 -18.76
N LYS A 47 -8.69 8.48 -19.49
CA LYS A 47 -9.25 8.41 -20.84
C LYS A 47 -8.31 7.67 -21.79
N ASN A 48 -7.02 7.98 -21.77
CA ASN A 48 -6.01 7.32 -22.58
C ASN A 48 -5.89 5.82 -22.23
N LEU A 49 -6.06 5.48 -20.94
CA LEU A 49 -6.02 4.11 -20.43
C LEU A 49 -7.34 3.33 -20.66
N GLY A 50 -8.39 4.00 -21.16
CA GLY A 50 -9.67 3.38 -21.46
C GLY A 50 -10.65 3.29 -20.29
N ALA A 51 -10.39 3.97 -19.17
CA ALA A 51 -11.29 4.02 -18.03
C ALA A 51 -12.31 5.18 -18.15
N PRO A 52 -13.57 4.96 -17.72
CA PRO A 52 -14.61 6.00 -17.79
C PRO A 52 -14.36 7.08 -16.72
N THR A 53 -14.32 8.34 -17.14
CA THR A 53 -14.03 9.47 -16.25
C THR A 53 -14.94 10.66 -16.50
N LEU A 54 -15.22 11.44 -15.43
CA LEU A 54 -15.91 12.72 -15.45
C LEU A 54 -15.06 13.75 -14.69
N CYS A 55 -14.67 14.83 -15.40
CA CYS A 55 -13.90 15.93 -14.83
C CYS A 55 -14.83 16.99 -14.23
N LEU A 56 -14.65 17.28 -12.94
CA LEU A 56 -15.39 18.26 -12.17
C LEU A 56 -14.47 19.39 -11.71
N GLY A 57 -14.96 20.62 -11.64
CA GLY A 57 -14.15 21.73 -11.16
C GLY A 57 -14.68 23.08 -11.60
N PHE A 58 -13.84 24.12 -11.43
CA PHE A 58 -14.17 25.46 -11.88
C PHE A 58 -13.74 25.69 -13.33
N SER A 59 -14.56 26.49 -14.04
CA SER A 59 -14.24 27.11 -15.33
C SER A 59 -14.31 28.63 -15.16
N HIS A 60 -13.46 29.37 -15.87
CA HIS A 60 -13.39 30.83 -15.75
C HIS A 60 -13.98 31.54 -16.97
N GLU A 61 -14.42 32.78 -16.81
CA GLU A 61 -14.91 33.60 -17.92
C GLU A 61 -13.83 33.78 -19.00
N LYS A 62 -12.57 34.02 -18.58
CA LYS A 62 -11.43 34.09 -19.50
C LYS A 62 -10.60 32.83 -19.39
N GLY A 63 -10.29 32.19 -20.51
CA GLY A 63 -9.55 30.94 -20.60
C GLY A 63 -10.38 29.67 -20.34
N GLY A 64 -11.62 29.81 -19.88
CA GLY A 64 -12.52 28.68 -19.68
C GLY A 64 -12.98 28.01 -20.97
N SER A 65 -13.02 28.76 -22.08
CA SER A 65 -13.25 28.22 -23.44
C SER A 65 -12.13 27.27 -23.85
N ASP A 66 -10.88 27.63 -23.55
CA ASP A 66 -9.69 26.82 -23.90
C ASP A 66 -9.65 25.55 -23.06
N LEU A 67 -10.03 25.66 -21.78
CA LEU A 67 -10.18 24.48 -20.91
C LEU A 67 -11.24 23.51 -21.47
N LYS A 68 -12.42 24.01 -21.87
CA LYS A 68 -13.47 23.17 -22.43
C LYS A 68 -13.06 22.57 -23.78
N ALA A 69 -12.45 23.37 -24.67
CA ALA A 69 -11.94 22.89 -25.96
C ALA A 69 -10.94 21.75 -25.76
N THR A 70 -10.03 21.86 -24.78
CA THR A 70 -9.07 20.82 -24.45
C THR A 70 -9.75 19.54 -23.95
N LEU A 71 -10.82 19.63 -23.18
CA LEU A 71 -11.59 18.48 -22.70
C LEU A 71 -12.39 17.83 -23.84
N ASP A 72 -12.98 18.66 -24.72
CA ASP A 72 -13.72 18.19 -25.90
C ASP A 72 -12.80 17.46 -26.90
N GLU A 73 -11.61 18.01 -27.19
CA GLU A 73 -10.58 17.39 -28.04
C GLU A 73 -10.13 16.03 -27.49
N ALA A 74 -10.00 15.92 -26.16
CA ALA A 74 -9.66 14.67 -25.49
C ALA A 74 -10.87 13.73 -25.32
N ALA A 75 -12.07 14.13 -25.73
CA ALA A 75 -13.33 13.42 -25.53
C ALA A 75 -13.55 13.03 -24.04
N ILE A 76 -13.20 13.93 -23.12
CA ILE A 76 -13.40 13.77 -21.67
C ILE A 76 -14.73 14.44 -21.30
N LEU A 77 -15.59 13.71 -20.60
CA LEU A 77 -16.81 14.26 -20.03
C LEU A 77 -16.47 15.23 -18.89
N TYR A 78 -17.19 16.34 -18.84
CA TYR A 78 -16.98 17.33 -17.77
C TYR A 78 -18.28 17.97 -17.31
N ASP A 79 -18.30 18.42 -16.05
CA ASP A 79 -19.35 19.24 -15.47
C ASP A 79 -18.68 20.32 -14.60
N LEU A 80 -18.50 21.52 -15.18
CA LEU A 80 -17.74 22.62 -14.64
C LEU A 80 -18.63 23.76 -14.14
N GLU A 81 -18.34 24.28 -12.96
CA GLU A 81 -18.95 25.48 -12.40
C GLU A 81 -18.26 26.72 -12.96
N ALA A 82 -19.01 27.55 -13.68
CA ALA A 82 -18.50 28.80 -14.23
C ALA A 82 -18.35 29.87 -13.15
N ILE A 83 -17.18 30.49 -13.07
CA ILE A 83 -16.85 31.56 -12.12
C ILE A 83 -16.28 32.78 -12.85
N PRO A 84 -16.43 33.99 -12.29
CA PRO A 84 -15.80 35.19 -12.81
C PRO A 84 -14.27 35.10 -12.76
N GLY A 85 -13.59 35.86 -13.59
CA GLY A 85 -12.16 36.02 -13.59
C GLY A 85 -11.46 35.24 -14.70
N GLU A 86 -10.16 35.07 -14.54
CA GLU A 86 -9.28 34.51 -15.55
C GLU A 86 -8.62 33.20 -15.04
N LEU A 87 -8.49 32.25 -15.95
CA LEU A 87 -7.74 31.02 -15.66
C LEU A 87 -6.29 31.38 -15.35
N ARG A 88 -5.80 30.93 -14.17
CA ARG A 88 -4.43 31.22 -13.71
C ARG A 88 -3.37 30.69 -14.67
N MET A 89 -2.22 31.33 -14.70
CA MET A 89 -1.09 30.92 -15.52
C MET A 89 0.11 30.58 -14.63
N ASN A 90 0.57 29.35 -14.71
CA ASN A 90 1.85 28.97 -14.14
C ASN A 90 2.95 29.14 -15.20
N ILE A 91 4.09 29.66 -14.80
CA ILE A 91 5.26 29.79 -15.65
C ILE A 91 6.31 28.79 -15.21
N LYS A 92 6.76 27.98 -16.14
CA LYS A 92 7.81 26.98 -15.95
C LYS A 92 9.01 27.37 -16.81
N ILE A 93 10.17 27.46 -16.21
CA ILE A 93 11.41 27.81 -16.90
C ILE A 93 12.27 26.55 -16.95
N PHE A 94 12.42 25.97 -18.15
CA PHE A 94 13.30 24.83 -18.39
C PHE A 94 14.65 25.33 -18.91
N ASP A 95 15.70 25.18 -18.12
CA ASP A 95 17.07 25.49 -18.53
C ASP A 95 17.73 24.26 -19.15
N GLU A 96 17.88 24.27 -20.45
CA GLU A 96 18.50 23.16 -21.21
C GLU A 96 19.96 22.91 -20.84
N SER A 97 20.68 23.95 -20.39
CA SER A 97 22.10 23.85 -20.07
C SER A 97 22.36 23.03 -18.81
N ASN A 98 21.49 23.18 -17.80
CA ASN A 98 21.60 22.50 -16.50
C ASN A 98 20.57 21.38 -16.36
N ARG A 99 19.63 21.26 -17.32
CA ARG A 99 18.46 20.37 -17.24
C ARG A 99 17.65 20.58 -15.96
N THR A 100 17.51 21.84 -15.53
CA THR A 100 16.74 22.21 -14.34
C THR A 100 15.41 22.86 -14.72
N MET A 101 14.39 22.68 -13.85
CA MET A 101 13.09 23.29 -13.97
C MET A 101 12.84 24.21 -12.80
N SER A 102 12.48 25.48 -13.07
CA SER A 102 11.98 26.42 -12.08
C SER A 102 10.52 26.72 -12.33
N GLU A 103 9.70 26.77 -11.28
CA GLU A 103 8.26 26.96 -11.39
C GLU A 103 7.80 28.20 -10.64
N LEU A 104 6.98 29.03 -11.30
CA LEU A 104 6.28 30.16 -10.72
C LEU A 104 4.79 29.84 -10.80
N ASN A 105 4.19 29.47 -9.67
CA ASN A 105 2.81 29.02 -9.58
C ASN A 105 1.90 30.16 -9.11
N ASP A 106 0.95 30.57 -9.96
CA ASP A 106 -0.07 31.56 -9.62
C ASP A 106 -1.10 30.92 -8.68
N LYS A 107 -1.61 31.74 -7.75
CA LYS A 107 -2.63 31.34 -6.77
C LYS A 107 -4.03 31.19 -7.40
N GLY A 108 -4.29 31.85 -8.52
CA GLY A 108 -5.59 31.95 -9.16
C GLY A 108 -6.46 33.07 -8.60
N CYS A 109 -7.60 33.31 -9.24
CA CYS A 109 -8.56 34.32 -8.81
C CYS A 109 -9.40 33.85 -7.62
N ARG A 110 -9.91 34.84 -6.86
CA ARG A 110 -10.73 34.59 -5.68
C ARG A 110 -12.09 34.03 -6.07
N VAL A 111 -12.51 32.95 -5.42
CA VAL A 111 -13.82 32.33 -5.58
C VAL A 111 -14.75 32.75 -4.45
N SER A 112 -16.01 33.05 -4.77
CA SER A 112 -17.02 33.40 -3.77
C SER A 112 -17.53 32.16 -3.02
N GLU A 113 -18.02 32.35 -1.81
CA GLU A 113 -18.60 31.28 -1.01
C GLU A 113 -19.77 30.60 -1.69
N GLU A 114 -20.63 31.38 -2.39
CA GLU A 114 -21.75 30.85 -3.14
C GLU A 114 -21.30 29.95 -4.30
N ALA A 115 -20.22 30.31 -5.00
CA ALA A 115 -19.66 29.47 -6.06
C ALA A 115 -19.04 28.17 -5.49
N VAL A 116 -18.39 28.26 -4.34
CA VAL A 116 -17.88 27.08 -3.63
C VAL A 116 -19.05 26.13 -3.26
N ASN A 117 -20.13 26.67 -2.71
CA ASN A 117 -21.30 25.88 -2.33
C ASN A 117 -21.98 25.22 -3.54
N ARG A 118 -22.10 25.95 -4.67
CA ARG A 118 -22.61 25.36 -5.91
C ARG A 118 -21.72 24.27 -6.44
N MET A 119 -20.39 24.44 -6.38
CA MET A 119 -19.43 23.41 -6.80
C MET A 119 -19.53 22.16 -5.93
N ILE A 120 -19.62 22.30 -4.61
CA ILE A 120 -19.85 21.18 -3.70
C ILE A 120 -21.14 20.42 -4.06
N ALA A 121 -22.25 21.14 -4.25
CA ALA A 121 -23.52 20.53 -4.61
C ALA A 121 -23.43 19.77 -5.95
N ARG A 122 -22.74 20.35 -6.93
CA ARG A 122 -22.51 19.75 -8.26
C ARG A 122 -21.68 18.48 -8.15
N ILE A 123 -20.57 18.48 -7.42
CA ILE A 123 -19.75 17.29 -7.18
C ILE A 123 -20.57 16.18 -6.52
N VAL A 124 -21.31 16.51 -5.45
CA VAL A 124 -22.13 15.54 -4.70
C VAL A 124 -23.25 14.94 -5.54
N SER A 125 -23.81 15.68 -6.50
CA SER A 125 -24.89 15.17 -7.37
C SER A 125 -24.46 13.97 -8.22
N HIS A 126 -23.15 13.78 -8.46
CA HIS A 126 -22.59 12.67 -9.23
C HIS A 126 -22.18 11.47 -8.38
N PHE A 127 -22.22 11.54 -7.03
CA PHE A 127 -21.71 10.48 -6.17
C PHE A 127 -22.43 9.13 -6.33
N LYS A 128 -23.74 9.14 -6.65
CA LYS A 128 -24.52 7.91 -6.82
C LYS A 128 -24.06 7.03 -7.98
N ASP A 129 -23.52 7.65 -9.02
CA ASP A 129 -23.10 6.97 -10.25
C ASP A 129 -21.57 6.78 -10.31
N ALA A 130 -20.89 7.14 -9.21
CA ALA A 130 -19.45 7.05 -9.08
C ALA A 130 -19.01 5.76 -8.40
N GLU A 131 -17.89 5.21 -8.86
CA GLU A 131 -17.21 4.09 -8.22
C GLU A 131 -15.97 4.54 -7.42
N LEU A 132 -15.40 5.71 -7.80
CA LEU A 132 -14.21 6.27 -7.19
C LEU A 132 -14.20 7.79 -7.40
N LEU A 133 -13.75 8.53 -6.38
CA LEU A 133 -13.55 9.98 -6.43
C LEU A 133 -12.06 10.30 -6.28
N VAL A 134 -11.54 11.17 -7.14
CA VAL A 134 -10.18 11.73 -7.03
C VAL A 134 -10.27 13.21 -6.68
N LEU A 135 -9.72 13.59 -5.53
CA LEU A 135 -9.56 14.97 -5.09
C LEU A 135 -8.09 15.35 -5.27
N ALA A 136 -7.78 16.25 -6.21
CA ALA A 136 -6.39 16.50 -6.57
C ALA A 136 -6.06 17.99 -6.78
N GLY A 137 -4.87 18.37 -6.33
CA GLY A 137 -4.27 19.67 -6.54
C GLY A 137 -4.57 20.72 -5.49
N SER A 138 -4.19 21.97 -5.81
CA SER A 138 -4.39 23.15 -4.98
C SER A 138 -5.80 23.72 -5.14
N VAL A 139 -6.13 24.67 -4.28
CA VAL A 139 -7.40 25.42 -4.35
C VAL A 139 -7.11 26.92 -4.52
N PRO A 140 -8.00 27.66 -5.20
CA PRO A 140 -7.86 29.10 -5.36
C PRO A 140 -8.23 29.86 -4.08
N PRO A 141 -7.81 31.14 -3.94
CA PRO A 141 -8.22 31.99 -2.85
C PRO A 141 -9.74 32.05 -2.68
N GLY A 142 -10.23 31.99 -1.45
CA GLY A 142 -11.67 31.97 -1.14
C GLY A 142 -12.25 30.57 -0.98
N VAL A 143 -11.60 29.52 -1.49
CA VAL A 143 -11.95 28.14 -1.19
C VAL A 143 -11.31 27.75 0.14
N PRO A 144 -12.06 27.21 1.12
CA PRO A 144 -11.53 26.80 2.41
C PRO A 144 -10.50 25.68 2.29
N THR A 145 -9.48 25.69 3.15
CA THR A 145 -8.44 24.64 3.15
C THR A 145 -8.93 23.28 3.65
N ASP A 146 -10.13 23.21 4.22
CA ASP A 146 -10.80 21.97 4.63
C ASP A 146 -11.84 21.47 3.61
N ILE A 147 -11.87 22.03 2.41
CA ILE A 147 -12.81 21.67 1.34
C ILE A 147 -12.76 20.16 1.03
N TYR A 148 -11.56 19.58 0.96
CA TYR A 148 -11.39 18.16 0.69
C TYR A 148 -11.90 17.29 1.85
N LYS A 149 -11.71 17.70 3.09
CA LYS A 149 -12.33 17.06 4.26
C LYS A 149 -13.87 17.09 4.18
N THR A 150 -14.42 18.22 3.76
CA THR A 150 -15.87 18.39 3.56
C THR A 150 -16.41 17.44 2.48
N LEU A 151 -15.72 17.33 1.34
CA LEU A 151 -16.09 16.41 0.25
C LEU A 151 -15.94 14.94 0.67
N LEU A 152 -14.86 14.60 1.39
CA LEU A 152 -14.62 13.26 1.97
C LEU A 152 -15.76 12.82 2.88
N LYS A 153 -16.18 13.67 3.81
CA LYS A 153 -17.31 13.37 4.71
C LYS A 153 -18.62 13.12 3.95
N LYS A 154 -18.84 13.85 2.85
CA LYS A 154 -20.00 13.63 1.99
C LYS A 154 -19.87 12.33 1.19
N ALA A 155 -18.68 12.01 0.66
CA ALA A 155 -18.43 10.78 -0.07
C ALA A 155 -18.67 9.54 0.79
N GLN A 156 -18.31 9.59 2.08
CA GLN A 156 -18.55 8.52 3.05
C GLN A 156 -20.05 8.18 3.21
N THR A 157 -20.96 9.13 3.05
CA THR A 157 -22.41 8.84 3.12
C THR A 157 -22.94 8.07 1.90
N PHE A 158 -22.09 7.85 0.89
CA PHE A 158 -22.36 7.07 -0.32
C PHE A 158 -21.44 5.84 -0.43
N ASP A 159 -20.68 5.54 0.61
CA ASP A 159 -19.64 4.50 0.60
C ASP A 159 -18.65 4.66 -0.58
N LEU A 160 -18.44 5.90 -1.03
CA LEU A 160 -17.60 6.21 -2.19
C LEU A 160 -16.14 6.35 -1.77
N PRO A 161 -15.24 5.45 -2.21
CA PRO A 161 -13.81 5.58 -1.93
C PRO A 161 -13.21 6.82 -2.60
N VAL A 162 -12.22 7.42 -1.92
CA VAL A 162 -11.61 8.67 -2.38
C VAL A 162 -10.10 8.56 -2.38
N ILE A 163 -9.47 8.92 -3.49
CA ILE A 163 -8.03 9.16 -3.58
C ILE A 163 -7.79 10.66 -3.40
N LEU A 164 -6.86 10.99 -2.50
CA LEU A 164 -6.45 12.38 -2.23
C LEU A 164 -5.00 12.61 -2.65
N ASP A 165 -4.79 13.50 -3.63
CA ASP A 165 -3.48 13.98 -4.07
C ASP A 165 -3.36 15.49 -3.83
N ALA A 166 -3.03 15.87 -2.61
CA ALA A 166 -2.92 17.25 -2.18
C ALA A 166 -1.68 17.44 -1.28
N SER A 167 -1.35 18.68 -0.97
CA SER A 167 -0.20 19.02 -0.13
C SER A 167 -0.57 20.02 0.97
N GLY A 168 0.31 20.16 1.97
CA GLY A 168 0.19 21.13 3.06
C GLY A 168 -1.13 21.03 3.82
N ALA A 169 -1.79 22.17 4.09
CA ALA A 169 -3.03 22.21 4.87
C ALA A 169 -4.19 21.42 4.24
N LEU A 170 -4.23 21.30 2.91
CA LEU A 170 -5.26 20.51 2.22
C LEU A 170 -5.08 19.01 2.51
N LEU A 171 -3.85 18.52 2.53
CA LEU A 171 -3.53 17.14 2.88
C LEU A 171 -3.78 16.87 4.37
N LEU A 172 -3.31 17.75 5.26
CA LEU A 172 -3.52 17.61 6.72
C LEU A 172 -5.01 17.53 7.08
N ASN A 173 -5.81 18.47 6.57
CA ASN A 173 -7.25 18.47 6.80
C ASN A 173 -7.92 17.26 6.11
N GLY A 174 -7.42 16.86 4.93
CA GLY A 174 -7.94 15.72 4.19
C GLY A 174 -7.71 14.38 4.91
N ILE A 175 -6.57 14.19 5.57
CA ILE A 175 -6.27 13.02 6.42
C ILE A 175 -7.34 12.83 7.50
N GLU A 176 -7.82 13.92 8.12
CA GLU A 176 -8.91 13.84 9.09
C GLU A 176 -10.26 13.39 8.48
N GLY A 177 -10.41 13.55 7.16
CA GLY A 177 -11.55 13.06 6.39
C GLY A 177 -11.48 11.58 6.04
N ARG A 178 -10.38 10.89 6.36
CA ARG A 178 -10.12 9.46 6.12
C ARG A 178 -10.36 9.05 4.66
N PRO A 179 -9.57 9.54 3.70
CA PRO A 179 -9.63 9.06 2.32
C PRO A 179 -9.25 7.57 2.24
N TRP A 180 -9.64 6.89 1.18
CA TRP A 180 -9.25 5.52 0.92
C TRP A 180 -7.75 5.37 0.60
N LEU A 181 -7.18 6.36 -0.13
CA LEU A 181 -5.75 6.43 -0.44
C LEU A 181 -5.28 7.89 -0.45
N ILE A 182 -4.10 8.14 0.11
CA ILE A 182 -3.38 9.40 -0.07
C ILE A 182 -2.08 9.19 -0.83
N LYS A 183 -1.68 10.19 -1.65
CA LYS A 183 -0.45 10.11 -2.45
C LYS A 183 0.39 11.40 -2.36
N PRO A 184 1.10 11.67 -1.29
CA PRO A 184 2.15 12.69 -1.29
C PRO A 184 3.42 12.20 -2.00
N ASN A 185 4.25 13.12 -2.51
CA ASN A 185 5.66 12.84 -2.73
C ASN A 185 6.43 12.98 -1.41
N ILE A 186 7.72 12.59 -1.40
CA ILE A 186 8.53 12.61 -0.17
C ILE A 186 8.67 14.03 0.43
N ASP A 187 8.79 15.05 -0.40
CA ASP A 187 8.90 16.44 0.05
C ASP A 187 7.58 16.93 0.66
N GLU A 188 6.45 16.64 0.00
CA GLU A 188 5.10 16.94 0.50
C GLU A 188 4.82 16.19 1.81
N PHE A 189 5.28 14.92 1.91
CA PHE A 189 5.12 14.09 3.09
C PHE A 189 5.93 14.63 4.27
N SER A 190 7.21 14.95 4.05
CA SER A 190 8.11 15.55 5.03
C SER A 190 7.58 16.89 5.53
N ALA A 191 7.19 17.78 4.62
CA ALA A 191 6.64 19.09 4.96
C ALA A 191 5.31 18.97 5.72
N THR A 192 4.45 18.01 5.36
CA THR A 192 3.16 17.79 6.02
C THR A 192 3.32 17.31 7.46
N LEU A 193 4.29 16.43 7.72
CA LEU A 193 4.55 15.88 9.04
C LEU A 193 5.53 16.71 9.86
N GLY A 194 6.21 17.70 9.25
CA GLY A 194 7.25 18.50 9.90
C GLY A 194 8.47 17.66 10.32
N ARG A 195 8.78 16.61 9.57
CA ARG A 195 9.90 15.68 9.81
C ARG A 195 10.74 15.52 8.55
N GLU A 196 12.05 15.33 8.73
CA GLU A 196 12.95 14.82 7.68
C GLU A 196 13.07 13.28 7.84
N PHE A 197 13.19 12.58 6.75
CA PHE A 197 13.34 11.12 6.72
C PHE A 197 14.70 10.76 6.13
N HIS A 198 15.43 9.86 6.79
CA HIS A 198 16.77 9.45 6.41
C HIS A 198 16.82 8.00 5.91
N SER A 199 15.73 7.25 6.06
CA SER A 199 15.61 5.87 5.58
C SER A 199 14.19 5.54 5.11
N ARG A 200 14.05 4.45 4.37
CA ARG A 200 12.74 3.94 3.95
C ARG A 200 11.91 3.47 5.14
N GLU A 201 12.55 2.88 6.13
CA GLU A 201 11.90 2.39 7.36
C GLU A 201 11.22 3.53 8.11
N GLU A 202 11.87 4.68 8.21
CA GLU A 202 11.29 5.88 8.83
C GLU A 202 10.05 6.38 8.07
N ILE A 203 10.09 6.37 6.72
CA ILE A 203 8.96 6.74 5.87
C ILE A 203 7.82 5.75 6.05
N ILE A 204 8.11 4.45 6.02
CA ILE A 204 7.12 3.37 6.19
C ILE A 204 6.44 3.50 7.56
N GLN A 205 7.21 3.69 8.63
CA GLN A 205 6.66 3.81 9.97
C GLN A 205 5.76 5.05 10.10
N ALA A 206 6.19 6.20 9.58
CA ALA A 206 5.38 7.42 9.59
C ALA A 206 4.09 7.28 8.76
N ALA A 207 4.16 6.60 7.61
CA ALA A 207 2.98 6.30 6.80
C ALA A 207 2.04 5.33 7.52
N ARG A 208 2.56 4.34 8.25
CA ARG A 208 1.77 3.41 9.08
C ARG A 208 1.01 4.13 10.20
N GLU A 209 1.60 5.18 10.81
CA GLU A 209 0.90 6.03 11.77
C GLU A 209 -0.35 6.71 11.16
N ILE A 210 -0.30 7.05 9.87
CA ILE A 210 -1.43 7.62 9.13
C ILE A 210 -2.47 6.53 8.81
N VAL A 211 -2.02 5.33 8.38
CA VAL A 211 -2.90 4.17 8.17
C VAL A 211 -3.69 3.85 9.44
N ALA A 212 -3.04 3.89 10.60
CA ALA A 212 -3.68 3.66 11.90
C ALA A 212 -4.81 4.66 12.24
N ARG A 213 -4.89 5.82 11.54
CA ARG A 213 -6.00 6.77 11.67
C ARG A 213 -7.23 6.38 10.85
N GLY A 214 -7.22 5.20 10.22
CA GLY A 214 -8.32 4.66 9.41
C GLY A 214 -8.23 5.06 7.92
N ILE A 215 -7.01 5.23 7.39
CA ILE A 215 -6.74 5.42 5.97
C ILE A 215 -6.16 4.11 5.43
N PRO A 216 -6.87 3.37 4.55
CA PRO A 216 -6.42 2.05 4.10
C PRO A 216 -5.04 2.05 3.45
N TYR A 217 -4.72 3.07 2.63
CA TYR A 217 -3.49 3.11 1.87
C TYR A 217 -2.80 4.47 1.89
N VAL A 218 -1.49 4.46 2.09
CA VAL A 218 -0.62 5.61 1.95
C VAL A 218 0.44 5.30 0.90
N CYS A 219 0.43 6.01 -0.22
CA CYS A 219 1.47 5.93 -1.24
C CYS A 219 2.42 7.11 -1.12
N VAL A 220 3.69 6.86 -0.88
CA VAL A 220 4.73 7.91 -0.90
C VAL A 220 5.59 7.72 -2.14
N SER A 221 5.52 8.67 -3.08
CA SER A 221 6.41 8.67 -4.25
C SER A 221 7.76 9.27 -3.91
N LEU A 222 8.84 8.57 -4.27
CA LEU A 222 10.23 8.86 -3.91
C LEU A 222 11.04 9.42 -5.09
N GLY A 223 10.37 9.88 -6.15
CA GLY A 223 11.02 10.35 -7.37
C GLY A 223 11.85 9.26 -8.05
N PRO A 224 13.17 9.45 -8.25
CA PRO A 224 14.03 8.46 -8.90
C PRO A 224 14.21 7.16 -8.09
N ASP A 225 13.86 7.17 -6.81
CA ASP A 225 13.96 6.00 -5.94
C ASP A 225 12.67 5.16 -5.94
N GLY A 226 11.66 5.50 -6.76
CA GLY A 226 10.46 4.71 -6.93
C GLY A 226 9.29 5.14 -6.07
N ALA A 227 8.55 4.18 -5.49
CA ALA A 227 7.39 4.46 -4.63
C ALA A 227 7.18 3.38 -3.58
N LEU A 228 6.66 3.81 -2.44
CA LEU A 228 6.19 2.97 -1.34
C LEU A 228 4.66 2.99 -1.32
N LEU A 229 4.04 1.84 -1.07
CA LEU A 229 2.61 1.72 -0.76
C LEU A 229 2.47 1.00 0.58
N ILE A 230 1.88 1.67 1.55
CA ILE A 230 1.73 1.19 2.92
C ILE A 230 0.26 0.91 3.19
N GLY A 231 -0.04 -0.31 3.64
CA GLY A 231 -1.34 -0.76 4.11
C GLY A 231 -1.34 -1.07 5.59
N GLU A 232 -2.36 -1.74 6.05
CA GLU A 232 -2.51 -2.10 7.47
C GLU A 232 -1.50 -3.15 7.93
N LYS A 233 -1.28 -4.19 7.12
CA LYS A 233 -0.47 -5.36 7.47
C LYS A 233 0.93 -5.35 6.85
N GLU A 234 1.09 -4.75 5.69
CA GLU A 234 2.34 -4.78 4.94
C GLU A 234 2.68 -3.44 4.28
N ALA A 235 3.94 -3.28 3.93
CA ALA A 235 4.45 -2.22 3.06
C ALA A 235 5.06 -2.85 1.81
N LEU A 236 4.74 -2.26 0.66
CA LEU A 236 5.29 -2.64 -0.64
C LEU A 236 6.17 -1.52 -1.18
N TYR A 237 7.22 -1.91 -1.86
CA TYR A 237 8.12 -1.01 -2.59
C TYR A 237 8.17 -1.39 -4.07
N SER A 238 8.21 -0.39 -4.91
CA SER A 238 8.52 -0.56 -6.32
C SER A 238 9.63 0.41 -6.70
N PRO A 239 10.77 -0.07 -7.22
CA PRO A 239 11.82 0.81 -7.73
C PRO A 239 11.29 1.66 -8.89
N ALA A 240 11.94 2.80 -9.14
CA ALA A 240 11.61 3.60 -10.30
C ALA A 240 11.79 2.76 -11.59
N PRO A 241 10.87 2.87 -12.54
CA PRO A 241 10.98 2.14 -13.80
C PRO A 241 12.21 2.61 -14.59
N ASP A 242 12.93 1.66 -15.20
CA ASP A 242 14.07 1.96 -16.07
C ASP A 242 13.56 2.46 -17.42
N VAL A 243 13.45 3.78 -17.56
CA VAL A 243 12.96 4.44 -18.77
C VAL A 243 13.79 5.68 -19.12
N GLU A 244 13.85 6.01 -20.41
CA GLU A 244 14.42 7.29 -20.86
C GLU A 244 13.48 8.43 -20.44
N VAL A 245 13.86 9.18 -19.41
CA VAL A 245 13.06 10.31 -18.89
C VAL A 245 13.13 11.50 -19.85
N ARG A 246 11.98 11.87 -20.43
CA ARG A 246 11.80 13.03 -21.30
C ARG A 246 11.00 14.17 -20.65
N GLY A 247 10.23 13.85 -19.60
CA GLY A 247 9.49 14.81 -18.80
C GLY A 247 9.18 14.25 -17.42
N LEU A 248 9.24 15.09 -16.40
CA LEU A 248 8.91 14.72 -15.02
C LEU A 248 7.46 15.08 -14.65
N GLN A 249 6.86 15.98 -15.42
CA GLN A 249 5.52 16.48 -15.15
C GLN A 249 4.45 15.48 -15.60
N GLY A 250 3.36 15.39 -14.83
CA GLY A 250 2.29 14.44 -15.11
C GLY A 250 2.55 13.00 -14.65
N ALA A 251 3.79 12.65 -14.23
CA ALA A 251 4.09 11.32 -13.71
C ALA A 251 3.30 11.01 -12.43
N GLY A 252 3.20 11.97 -11.49
CA GLY A 252 2.38 11.84 -10.29
C GLY A 252 0.88 11.72 -10.58
N ASP A 253 0.37 12.45 -11.58
CA ASP A 253 -1.03 12.40 -12.00
C ASP A 253 -1.32 11.07 -12.71
N SER A 254 -0.38 10.57 -13.53
CA SER A 254 -0.46 9.25 -14.17
C SER A 254 -0.38 8.12 -13.14
N LEU A 255 0.43 8.26 -12.09
CA LEU A 255 0.48 7.32 -10.97
C LEU A 255 -0.90 7.22 -10.28
N VAL A 256 -1.57 8.34 -10.04
CA VAL A 256 -2.95 8.35 -9.51
C VAL A 256 -3.91 7.67 -10.48
N ALA A 257 -3.79 7.93 -11.79
CA ALA A 257 -4.62 7.28 -12.79
C ALA A 257 -4.39 5.75 -12.84
N GLY A 258 -3.16 5.29 -12.61
CA GLY A 258 -2.85 3.87 -12.49
C GLY A 258 -3.55 3.22 -11.29
N PHE A 259 -3.58 3.88 -10.12
CA PHE A 259 -4.38 3.41 -8.98
C PHE A 259 -5.87 3.32 -9.31
N CYS A 260 -6.39 4.35 -9.98
CA CYS A 260 -7.80 4.37 -10.40
C CYS A 260 -8.13 3.24 -11.38
N LEU A 261 -7.23 2.96 -12.34
CA LEU A 261 -7.42 1.88 -13.31
C LEU A 261 -7.41 0.51 -12.63
N ALA A 262 -6.45 0.26 -11.75
CA ALA A 262 -6.38 -0.99 -10.98
C ALA A 262 -7.65 -1.19 -10.14
N PHE A 263 -8.13 -0.14 -9.46
CA PHE A 263 -9.37 -0.16 -8.72
C PHE A 263 -10.57 -0.49 -9.62
N HIS A 264 -10.69 0.18 -10.77
CA HIS A 264 -11.77 -0.01 -11.73
C HIS A 264 -11.82 -1.44 -12.27
N GLU A 265 -10.68 -1.97 -12.72
CA GLU A 265 -10.61 -3.34 -13.24
C GLU A 265 -10.91 -4.40 -12.18
N HIS A 266 -10.50 -4.18 -10.93
CA HIS A 266 -10.84 -5.05 -9.81
C HIS A 266 -12.32 -5.01 -9.48
N HIS A 267 -12.91 -3.80 -9.47
CA HIS A 267 -14.34 -3.62 -9.24
C HIS A 267 -15.21 -4.32 -10.32
N LEU A 268 -14.79 -4.26 -11.59
CA LEU A 268 -15.47 -4.94 -12.71
C LEU A 268 -15.47 -6.48 -12.57
N LYS A 269 -14.45 -7.06 -11.93
CA LYS A 269 -14.37 -8.51 -11.67
C LYS A 269 -15.31 -8.97 -10.54
N GLY A 270 -15.96 -8.04 -9.85
CA GLY A 270 -16.85 -8.35 -8.72
C GLY A 270 -16.11 -8.89 -7.48
N GLU A 271 -14.80 -8.69 -7.43
CA GLU A 271 -13.98 -9.04 -6.28
C GLU A 271 -14.29 -8.04 -5.16
N LYS A 272 -14.78 -8.51 -4.02
CA LYS A 272 -15.01 -7.64 -2.87
C LYS A 272 -13.67 -7.12 -2.37
N LEU A 273 -13.57 -5.83 -2.12
CA LEU A 273 -12.47 -5.23 -1.35
C LEU A 273 -12.56 -5.77 0.08
N SER A 274 -11.98 -6.95 0.33
CA SER A 274 -12.08 -7.66 1.62
C SER A 274 -11.27 -6.99 2.75
N GLU A 275 -10.69 -5.84 2.50
CA GLU A 275 -9.81 -5.10 3.43
C GLU A 275 -10.23 -3.64 3.65
N THR A 276 -11.49 -3.29 3.46
CA THR A 276 -11.97 -2.01 4.00
C THR A 276 -12.38 -2.25 5.45
N PRO A 277 -11.72 -1.65 6.45
CA PRO A 277 -12.23 -1.69 7.81
C PRO A 277 -13.63 -1.09 7.80
N ALA A 278 -14.64 -1.90 8.08
CA ALA A 278 -15.97 -1.40 8.33
C ALA A 278 -15.85 -0.36 9.46
N VAL A 279 -16.23 0.87 9.21
CA VAL A 279 -16.38 1.90 10.24
C VAL A 279 -17.45 1.39 11.20
N GLN A 280 -17.03 0.68 12.23
CA GLN A 280 -17.92 0.31 13.33
C GLN A 280 -18.23 1.61 14.09
N ASN A 281 -19.39 2.19 13.80
CA ASN A 281 -20.07 3.09 14.72
C ASN A 281 -20.44 2.26 15.94
N THR A 282 -19.56 2.20 16.94
CA THR A 282 -19.89 1.70 18.27
C THR A 282 -20.89 2.65 18.91
N LYS A 283 -22.16 2.40 18.68
CA LYS A 283 -23.20 2.71 19.66
C LYS A 283 -23.12 1.61 20.71
N LEU A 284 -22.71 1.96 21.87
CA LEU A 284 -22.91 1.17 23.08
C LEU A 284 -24.42 1.05 23.30
N ASP A 285 -24.99 -0.12 23.05
CA ASP A 285 -26.28 -0.52 23.61
C ASP A 285 -26.09 -1.86 24.31
N GLU A 286 -26.35 -1.78 25.63
CA GLU A 286 -26.49 -2.94 26.51
C GLU A 286 -27.78 -3.68 26.13
N SER A 287 -27.70 -4.86 25.56
CA SER A 287 -28.64 -5.96 25.80
C SER A 287 -28.20 -7.18 24.98
N GLY A 288 -27.83 -8.24 25.69
CA GLY A 288 -27.55 -9.53 25.06
C GLY A 288 -28.80 -10.19 24.53
N CYS A 289 -28.73 -10.77 23.35
CA CYS A 289 -29.37 -12.03 22.99
C CYS A 289 -28.85 -12.56 21.65
N SER A 290 -28.49 -13.81 21.64
CA SER A 290 -28.08 -14.63 20.51
C SER A 290 -29.17 -14.77 19.43
N ALA A 291 -28.80 -14.62 18.17
CA ALA A 291 -29.56 -15.17 17.06
C ALA A 291 -28.59 -15.74 16.02
N GLU A 292 -28.67 -17.06 15.87
CA GLU A 292 -28.05 -17.84 14.79
C GLU A 292 -28.63 -17.38 13.45
N ASN A 293 -27.77 -17.03 12.50
CA ASN A 293 -28.14 -16.98 11.10
C ASN A 293 -27.14 -17.76 10.27
N SER A 294 -27.63 -18.90 9.80
CA SER A 294 -27.02 -19.75 8.80
C SER A 294 -27.07 -19.08 7.42
N GLU A 295 -25.93 -18.63 6.90
CA GLU A 295 -25.77 -18.33 5.48
C GLU A 295 -24.68 -19.20 4.85
N SER A 296 -25.06 -19.81 3.75
CA SER A 296 -24.33 -20.77 2.94
C SER A 296 -22.98 -20.23 2.47
N GLU A 297 -21.90 -20.86 2.94
CA GLU A 297 -20.54 -20.65 2.45
C GLU A 297 -20.41 -21.14 1.00
N LYS A 298 -20.28 -20.21 0.07
CA LYS A 298 -19.72 -20.49 -1.25
C LYS A 298 -18.20 -20.62 -1.09
N LYS A 299 -17.69 -21.84 -1.26
CA LYS A 299 -16.26 -22.13 -1.36
C LYS A 299 -15.63 -21.29 -2.46
N THR A 300 -14.83 -20.29 -2.06
CA THR A 300 -13.94 -19.57 -2.96
C THR A 300 -12.65 -20.38 -3.04
N GLU A 301 -12.40 -21.04 -4.16
CA GLU A 301 -11.09 -21.63 -4.46
C GLU A 301 -10.05 -20.49 -4.55
N LEU A 302 -9.18 -20.41 -3.57
CA LEU A 302 -7.96 -19.58 -3.63
C LEU A 302 -7.02 -20.19 -4.67
N LYS A 303 -6.96 -19.57 -5.85
CA LYS A 303 -5.88 -19.83 -6.82
C LYS A 303 -4.59 -19.24 -6.24
N ALA A 304 -3.61 -20.09 -5.97
CA ALA A 304 -2.23 -19.66 -5.77
C ALA A 304 -1.81 -18.84 -7.00
N ASP A 305 -1.09 -17.71 -6.79
CA ASP A 305 -0.50 -16.80 -7.79
C ASP A 305 -1.33 -15.64 -8.36
N ALA A 306 -2.50 -15.31 -7.84
CA ALA A 306 -3.05 -13.99 -8.14
C ALA A 306 -2.32 -12.92 -7.31
N PRO A 307 -1.72 -11.88 -7.94
CA PRO A 307 -1.10 -10.81 -7.18
C PRO A 307 -2.14 -10.19 -6.23
N THR A 308 -1.75 -9.93 -4.99
CA THR A 308 -2.64 -9.26 -4.03
C THR A 308 -3.15 -7.94 -4.63
N PHE A 309 -4.32 -7.49 -4.24
CA PHE A 309 -4.89 -6.23 -4.72
C PHE A 309 -3.92 -5.05 -4.50
N MET A 310 -3.31 -4.98 -3.34
CA MET A 310 -2.33 -3.94 -3.01
C MET A 310 -1.11 -3.96 -3.96
N ARG A 311 -0.61 -5.15 -4.31
CA ARG A 311 0.47 -5.31 -5.29
C ARG A 311 0.04 -4.86 -6.69
N SER A 312 -1.18 -5.17 -7.08
CA SER A 312 -1.75 -4.71 -8.35
C SER A 312 -1.89 -3.18 -8.40
N LEU A 313 -2.35 -2.55 -7.30
CA LEU A 313 -2.42 -1.09 -7.18
C LEU A 313 -1.06 -0.43 -7.48
N LEU A 314 0.01 -0.89 -6.82
CA LEU A 314 1.34 -0.30 -6.99
C LEU A 314 1.93 -0.57 -8.38
N ARG A 315 1.72 -1.78 -8.94
CA ARG A 315 2.18 -2.11 -10.31
C ARG A 315 1.53 -1.22 -11.36
N TYR A 316 0.22 -1.03 -11.31
CA TYR A 316 -0.52 -0.19 -12.26
C TYR A 316 -0.12 1.27 -12.13
N ALA A 317 0.02 1.76 -10.90
CA ALA A 317 0.47 3.11 -10.62
C ALA A 317 1.85 3.39 -11.23
N GLN A 318 2.82 2.51 -11.00
CA GLN A 318 4.17 2.65 -11.53
C GLN A 318 4.23 2.48 -13.05
N ALA A 319 3.44 1.58 -13.65
CA ALA A 319 3.37 1.43 -15.10
C ALA A 319 2.82 2.70 -15.78
N ALA A 320 1.80 3.31 -15.20
CA ALA A 320 1.26 4.58 -15.71
C ALA A 320 2.26 5.73 -15.54
N ALA A 321 2.96 5.80 -14.41
CA ALA A 321 4.04 6.79 -14.21
C ALA A 321 5.17 6.60 -15.23
N ALA A 322 5.61 5.35 -15.48
CA ALA A 322 6.62 5.00 -16.49
C ALA A 322 6.25 5.53 -17.88
N GLY A 323 5.01 5.27 -18.31
CA GLY A 323 4.51 5.75 -19.60
C GLY A 323 4.52 7.27 -19.72
N SER A 324 4.20 8.00 -18.65
CA SER A 324 4.25 9.47 -18.63
C SER A 324 5.69 9.99 -18.70
N LEU A 325 6.63 9.39 -17.94
CA LEU A 325 8.03 9.82 -17.91
C LEU A 325 8.71 9.81 -19.28
N THR A 326 8.27 8.97 -20.22
CA THR A 326 8.80 8.92 -21.59
C THR A 326 8.25 10.01 -22.51
N LYS A 327 7.32 10.83 -22.03
CA LYS A 327 6.69 11.90 -22.80
C LYS A 327 7.26 13.27 -22.43
N PRO A 328 7.30 14.22 -23.35
CA PRO A 328 7.72 15.58 -23.04
C PRO A 328 6.60 16.38 -22.35
N GLY A 329 6.96 17.34 -21.50
CA GLY A 329 6.06 18.30 -20.87
C GLY A 329 5.12 17.66 -19.84
N THR A 330 3.82 18.02 -19.88
CA THR A 330 2.77 17.53 -18.98
C THR A 330 1.99 16.35 -19.57
N ALA A 331 2.52 15.74 -20.63
CA ALA A 331 1.85 14.62 -21.29
C ALA A 331 1.73 13.42 -20.33
N VAL A 332 0.54 12.85 -20.27
CA VAL A 332 0.21 11.73 -19.39
C VAL A 332 0.36 10.40 -20.14
N CYS A 333 0.30 9.30 -19.40
CA CYS A 333 0.41 7.95 -19.93
C CYS A 333 -0.64 7.65 -21.00
N GLU A 334 -0.24 6.92 -22.04
CA GLU A 334 -1.12 6.32 -23.05
C GLU A 334 -1.20 4.79 -22.85
N ARG A 335 -2.27 4.17 -23.35
CA ARG A 335 -2.50 2.73 -23.18
C ARG A 335 -1.34 1.88 -23.72
N VAL A 336 -0.78 2.24 -24.86
CA VAL A 336 0.34 1.54 -25.47
C VAL A 336 1.59 1.54 -24.59
N ASP A 337 1.87 2.66 -23.93
CA ASP A 337 3.02 2.76 -23.02
C ASP A 337 2.74 2.00 -21.72
N PHE A 338 1.53 2.11 -21.19
CA PHE A 338 1.11 1.36 -20.01
C PHE A 338 1.27 -0.16 -20.23
N ASP A 339 0.73 -0.69 -21.32
CA ASP A 339 0.80 -2.12 -21.64
C ASP A 339 2.24 -2.59 -21.87
N LYS A 340 3.11 -1.71 -22.39
CA LYS A 340 4.54 -1.97 -22.53
C LYS A 340 5.26 -2.10 -21.20
N TYR A 341 4.96 -1.20 -20.26
CA TYR A 341 5.72 -1.15 -18.99
C TYR A 341 5.12 -2.02 -17.89
N LEU A 342 3.82 -2.29 -17.87
CA LEU A 342 3.17 -3.09 -16.82
C LEU A 342 3.87 -4.43 -16.54
N PRO A 343 4.33 -5.21 -17.54
CA PRO A 343 5.05 -6.46 -17.29
C PRO A 343 6.43 -6.28 -16.65
N THR A 344 7.04 -5.10 -16.79
CA THR A 344 8.40 -4.81 -16.31
C THR A 344 8.43 -4.27 -14.89
N ILE A 345 7.28 -3.85 -14.35
CA ILE A 345 7.20 -3.28 -13.00
C ILE A 345 7.42 -4.37 -11.96
N GLN A 346 8.45 -4.17 -11.17
CA GLN A 346 8.77 -4.99 -10.01
C GLN A 346 8.10 -4.39 -8.77
N VAL A 347 7.54 -5.26 -7.94
CA VAL A 347 6.99 -4.89 -6.62
C VAL A 347 7.48 -5.93 -5.62
N GLU A 348 8.16 -5.47 -4.60
CA GLU A 348 8.68 -6.30 -3.53
C GLU A 348 8.06 -5.91 -2.18
N LYS A 349 8.09 -6.81 -1.22
CA LYS A 349 7.67 -6.54 0.15
C LYS A 349 8.74 -5.67 0.80
N ALA A 350 8.36 -4.48 1.25
CA ALA A 350 9.26 -3.53 1.89
C ALA A 350 9.30 -3.72 3.42
N GLY A 351 8.34 -4.44 3.99
CA GLY A 351 8.30 -4.78 5.39
C GLY A 351 6.95 -5.31 5.85
N GLU A 352 6.99 -5.94 7.01
CA GLU A 352 5.84 -6.46 7.75
C GLU A 352 5.66 -5.65 9.03
N PHE A 353 4.44 -5.58 9.51
CA PHE A 353 4.13 -4.91 10.77
C PHE A 353 3.73 -5.93 11.83
N PHE A 354 4.31 -5.78 13.01
CA PHE A 354 4.01 -6.60 14.18
C PHE A 354 3.36 -5.77 15.28
N ASP A 355 2.43 -6.37 15.99
CA ASP A 355 1.96 -5.86 17.26
C ASP A 355 3.06 -5.99 18.31
N VAL A 356 3.46 -4.88 18.92
CA VAL A 356 4.37 -4.88 20.05
C VAL A 356 3.64 -5.43 21.27
N ARG A 357 4.25 -6.43 21.91
CA ARG A 357 3.71 -7.09 23.09
C ARG A 357 4.57 -6.83 24.31
N ARG A 358 4.05 -7.13 25.48
CA ARG A 358 4.84 -7.31 26.70
C ARG A 358 5.30 -8.77 26.78
N GLU A 359 6.25 -9.06 27.67
CA GLU A 359 6.73 -10.43 27.89
C GLU A 359 5.61 -11.40 28.29
N ASP A 360 4.58 -10.92 28.99
CA ASP A 360 3.39 -11.71 29.34
C ASP A 360 2.44 -11.99 28.16
N GLY A 361 2.73 -11.41 27.00
CA GLY A 361 1.98 -11.56 25.74
C GLY A 361 0.87 -10.54 25.54
N ASN A 362 0.61 -9.65 26.50
CA ASN A 362 -0.39 -8.60 26.37
C ASN A 362 0.06 -7.55 25.34
N LEU A 363 -0.88 -7.08 24.52
CA LEU A 363 -0.63 -6.02 23.54
C LEU A 363 -0.27 -4.71 24.25
N THR A 364 0.69 -3.96 23.70
CA THR A 364 1.00 -2.59 24.14
C THR A 364 0.10 -1.57 23.47
N GLY A 365 -0.52 -1.93 22.35
CA GLY A 365 -1.26 -1.04 21.46
C GLY A 365 -0.36 -0.36 20.40
N GLU A 366 0.94 -0.63 20.42
CA GLU A 366 1.89 -0.14 19.44
C GLU A 366 2.07 -1.16 18.31
N VAL A 367 2.16 -0.68 17.07
CA VAL A 367 2.47 -1.47 15.88
C VAL A 367 3.74 -0.93 15.27
N LYS A 368 4.73 -1.79 15.07
CA LYS A 368 6.03 -1.41 14.49
C LYS A 368 6.38 -2.28 13.29
N LEU A 369 7.18 -1.70 12.39
CA LEU A 369 7.83 -2.45 11.33
C LEU A 369 8.74 -3.53 11.92
N ARG A 370 8.73 -4.74 11.36
CA ARG A 370 9.53 -5.90 11.80
C ARG A 370 10.99 -5.56 12.08
N SER A 371 11.64 -4.82 11.16
CA SER A 371 13.04 -4.41 11.33
C SER A 371 13.26 -3.52 12.55
N LEU A 372 12.30 -2.67 12.88
CA LEU A 372 12.35 -1.81 14.08
C LEU A 372 12.07 -2.61 15.35
N VAL A 373 11.17 -3.58 15.32
CA VAL A 373 10.90 -4.50 16.45
C VAL A 373 12.18 -5.24 16.85
N HIS A 374 12.88 -5.80 15.85
CA HIS A 374 14.13 -6.52 16.11
C HIS A 374 15.31 -5.60 16.46
N ARG A 375 15.36 -4.37 15.93
CA ARG A 375 16.37 -3.37 16.32
C ARG A 375 16.21 -2.95 17.77
N ASP A 376 14.98 -2.65 18.17
CA ASP A 376 14.65 -2.12 19.49
C ASP A 376 14.53 -3.23 20.55
N GLY A 377 14.40 -4.48 20.11
CA GLY A 377 14.24 -5.65 20.97
C GLY A 377 12.87 -5.72 21.63
N ASP A 378 11.84 -5.36 20.89
CA ASP A 378 10.45 -5.42 21.36
C ASP A 378 9.94 -6.87 21.32
N TRP A 379 9.10 -7.23 22.31
CA TRP A 379 8.41 -8.51 22.30
C TRP A 379 7.34 -8.54 21.22
N HIS A 380 7.27 -9.65 20.47
CA HIS A 380 6.26 -9.89 19.44
C HIS A 380 5.75 -11.32 19.45
N GLY A 381 4.70 -11.60 18.68
CA GLY A 381 4.08 -12.92 18.64
C GLY A 381 4.61 -13.78 17.50
N THR A 382 4.80 -15.08 17.78
CA THR A 382 5.12 -16.11 16.77
C THR A 382 4.27 -17.35 16.99
N VAL A 383 4.14 -18.19 15.98
CA VAL A 383 3.46 -19.49 16.04
C VAL A 383 4.43 -20.59 15.62
N HIS A 384 4.41 -21.68 16.36
CA HIS A 384 5.20 -22.87 16.09
C HIS A 384 4.27 -24.06 15.90
N MET A 385 4.29 -24.70 14.74
CA MET A 385 3.48 -25.87 14.44
C MET A 385 4.37 -27.11 14.36
N TRP A 386 4.03 -28.11 15.16
CA TRP A 386 4.59 -29.43 15.11
C TRP A 386 3.63 -30.37 14.41
N VAL A 387 4.07 -30.99 13.33
CA VAL A 387 3.34 -32.05 12.64
C VAL A 387 3.89 -33.38 13.13
N ALA A 388 3.05 -34.18 13.77
CA ALA A 388 3.41 -35.46 14.35
C ALA A 388 2.66 -36.62 13.67
N ASP A 389 3.30 -37.77 13.61
CA ASP A 389 2.72 -39.01 13.13
C ASP A 389 3.25 -40.20 13.96
N ARG A 390 2.57 -41.32 13.88
CA ARG A 390 3.01 -42.56 14.51
C ARG A 390 3.29 -43.63 13.48
N THR A 391 4.47 -44.24 13.62
CA THR A 391 4.85 -45.38 12.80
C THR A 391 3.99 -46.61 13.16
N PRO A 392 3.90 -47.63 12.29
CA PRO A 392 3.12 -48.83 12.57
C PRO A 392 3.54 -49.60 13.84
N ASP A 393 4.81 -49.44 14.28
CA ASP A 393 5.34 -49.97 15.53
C ASP A 393 5.10 -49.06 16.75
N GLY A 394 4.36 -47.98 16.56
CA GLY A 394 3.90 -47.07 17.62
C GLY A 394 4.86 -45.98 18.01
N LYS A 395 6.02 -45.85 17.34
CA LYS A 395 6.94 -44.76 17.58
C LYS A 395 6.41 -43.42 17.08
N CYS A 396 6.68 -42.37 17.83
CA CYS A 396 6.35 -41.02 17.44
C CYS A 396 7.46 -40.44 16.55
N ARG A 397 7.07 -39.85 15.44
CA ARG A 397 7.93 -39.09 14.53
C ARG A 397 7.40 -37.69 14.31
N LEU A 398 8.29 -36.77 14.13
CA LEU A 398 7.99 -35.35 13.88
C LEU A 398 8.45 -34.97 12.47
N LEU A 399 7.67 -34.13 11.83
CA LEU A 399 8.07 -33.51 10.56
C LEU A 399 9.06 -32.38 10.84
N ILE A 400 10.19 -32.43 10.18
CA ILE A 400 11.23 -31.38 10.24
C ILE A 400 11.30 -30.72 8.87
N GLN A 401 11.42 -29.40 8.85
CA GLN A 401 11.75 -28.66 7.64
C GLN A 401 13.25 -28.33 7.60
N LYS A 402 13.79 -28.30 6.39
CA LYS A 402 15.08 -27.69 6.10
C LYS A 402 14.85 -26.32 5.51
N ARG A 403 15.36 -25.30 6.18
CA ARG A 403 15.23 -23.89 5.79
C ARG A 403 15.91 -23.66 4.46
N SER A 404 15.31 -22.79 3.63
CA SER A 404 15.89 -22.38 2.35
C SER A 404 17.28 -21.77 2.54
N GLN A 405 18.15 -21.91 1.53
CA GLN A 405 19.45 -21.23 1.47
C GLN A 405 19.29 -19.71 1.32
N ASP A 406 18.12 -19.23 0.88
CA ASP A 406 17.81 -17.81 0.68
C ASP A 406 17.34 -17.12 1.97
N LYS A 407 17.17 -17.87 3.07
CA LYS A 407 16.79 -17.30 4.38
C LYS A 407 17.93 -16.46 4.98
N ASP A 408 17.56 -15.30 5.52
CA ASP A 408 18.47 -14.39 6.20
C ASP A 408 19.11 -15.02 7.45
N ASN A 409 18.32 -15.78 8.24
CA ASN A 409 18.75 -16.41 9.48
C ASN A 409 18.84 -17.93 9.32
N PHE A 410 19.96 -18.51 9.72
CA PHE A 410 20.20 -19.96 9.73
C PHE A 410 19.87 -20.65 8.39
N PRO A 411 20.43 -20.20 7.23
CA PRO A 411 20.19 -20.84 5.94
C PRO A 411 20.63 -22.31 5.95
N GLY A 412 19.75 -23.19 5.45
CA GLY A 412 20.01 -24.63 5.34
C GLY A 412 20.03 -25.40 6.66
N TYR A 413 19.66 -24.78 7.79
CA TYR A 413 19.45 -25.47 9.06
C TYR A 413 18.12 -26.22 9.06
N CYS A 414 18.02 -27.24 9.90
CA CYS A 414 16.76 -27.93 10.18
C CYS A 414 15.98 -27.20 11.26
N ASP A 415 14.65 -27.10 11.08
CA ASP A 415 13.77 -26.39 11.97
C ASP A 415 12.50 -27.21 12.26
N ILE A 416 11.64 -26.72 13.14
CA ILE A 416 10.32 -27.31 13.44
C ILE A 416 9.49 -27.45 12.14
N SER A 417 8.33 -28.09 12.21
CA SER A 417 7.55 -28.37 10.99
C SER A 417 7.16 -27.12 10.22
N SER A 418 6.69 -26.08 10.90
CA SER A 418 6.40 -24.77 10.35
C SER A 418 6.43 -23.72 11.46
N ALA A 419 6.87 -22.50 11.18
CA ALA A 419 6.92 -21.38 12.12
C ALA A 419 6.74 -20.05 11.41
N GLY A 420 6.00 -19.13 12.03
CA GLY A 420 5.81 -17.82 11.46
C GLY A 420 5.50 -16.75 12.50
N HIS A 421 5.50 -15.52 12.03
CA HIS A 421 5.18 -14.35 12.85
C HIS A 421 3.68 -14.00 12.78
N LEU A 422 3.19 -13.36 13.83
CA LEU A 422 1.88 -12.74 13.79
C LEU A 422 2.00 -11.39 13.10
N ASP A 423 1.25 -11.22 12.03
CA ASP A 423 1.04 -9.89 11.46
C ASP A 423 0.24 -9.02 12.44
N ALA A 424 0.38 -7.69 12.32
CA ALA A 424 -0.39 -6.77 13.14
C ALA A 424 -1.89 -7.03 13.01
N GLY A 425 -2.56 -7.21 14.15
CA GLY A 425 -3.98 -7.53 14.24
C GLY A 425 -4.32 -9.02 14.15
N ASP A 426 -3.35 -9.90 13.91
CA ASP A 426 -3.60 -11.35 13.91
C ASP A 426 -3.68 -11.91 15.34
N ASP A 427 -4.54 -12.93 15.51
CA ASP A 427 -4.48 -13.81 16.66
C ASP A 427 -3.59 -15.04 16.38
N TYR A 428 -3.21 -15.74 17.43
CA TYR A 428 -2.31 -16.90 17.32
C TYR A 428 -2.91 -18.04 16.50
N ASP A 429 -4.22 -18.30 16.64
CA ASP A 429 -4.87 -19.39 15.91
C ASP A 429 -4.88 -19.09 14.41
N SER A 430 -5.32 -17.90 14.00
CA SER A 430 -5.34 -17.48 12.59
C SER A 430 -3.96 -17.56 11.95
N ALA A 431 -2.93 -17.07 12.64
CA ALA A 431 -1.55 -17.12 12.17
C ALA A 431 -1.07 -18.59 12.00
N ALA A 432 -1.38 -19.48 12.94
CA ALA A 432 -0.97 -20.88 12.86
C ALA A 432 -1.57 -21.61 11.65
N TYR A 433 -2.86 -21.40 11.35
CA TYR A 433 -3.50 -21.97 10.16
C TYR A 433 -2.92 -21.40 8.86
N ARG A 434 -2.64 -20.10 8.83
CA ARG A 434 -2.05 -19.40 7.68
C ARG A 434 -0.66 -19.94 7.37
N GLU A 435 0.25 -19.92 8.34
CA GLU A 435 1.64 -20.35 8.18
C GLU A 435 1.77 -21.83 7.79
N LEU A 436 0.96 -22.71 8.42
CA LEU A 436 0.96 -24.14 8.08
C LEU A 436 0.57 -24.36 6.61
N TYR A 437 -0.36 -23.54 6.09
CA TYR A 437 -0.76 -23.61 4.70
C TYR A 437 0.28 -22.97 3.76
N GLU A 438 0.81 -21.79 4.10
CA GLU A 438 1.75 -21.06 3.26
C GLU A 438 3.07 -21.82 3.10
N GLU A 439 3.68 -22.31 4.19
CA GLU A 439 4.96 -22.99 4.14
C GLU A 439 4.88 -24.43 3.60
N LEU A 440 3.84 -25.19 3.99
CA LEU A 440 3.75 -26.62 3.71
C LEU A 440 2.60 -27.04 2.78
N GLY A 441 1.66 -26.12 2.48
CA GLY A 441 0.45 -26.45 1.72
C GLY A 441 -0.58 -27.29 2.49
N ILE A 442 -0.43 -27.43 3.81
CA ILE A 442 -1.35 -28.23 4.64
C ILE A 442 -2.60 -27.39 4.95
N ARG A 443 -3.75 -27.80 4.41
CA ARG A 443 -5.06 -27.20 4.73
C ARG A 443 -5.64 -27.87 5.96
N ALA A 444 -5.39 -27.27 7.13
CA ALA A 444 -5.99 -27.72 8.38
C ALA A 444 -7.40 -27.10 8.54
N GLU A 445 -8.35 -27.91 9.00
CA GLU A 445 -9.69 -27.44 9.36
C GLU A 445 -9.70 -26.96 10.81
N LYS A 446 -10.70 -26.14 11.16
CA LYS A 446 -10.84 -25.64 12.54
C LYS A 446 -10.90 -26.78 13.55
N GLY A 447 -9.93 -26.79 14.48
CA GLY A 447 -9.79 -27.83 15.49
C GLY A 447 -8.77 -28.92 15.15
N ASP A 448 -8.15 -28.92 13.97
CA ASP A 448 -7.05 -29.84 13.61
C ASP A 448 -5.73 -29.44 14.25
N LEU A 449 -5.55 -28.15 14.53
CA LEU A 449 -4.42 -27.63 15.31
C LEU A 449 -4.81 -27.57 16.78
N ARG A 450 -4.07 -28.32 17.60
CA ARG A 450 -4.23 -28.32 19.06
C ARG A 450 -3.22 -27.39 19.71
N PHE A 451 -3.67 -26.30 20.33
CA PHE A 451 -2.81 -25.47 21.15
C PHE A 451 -2.24 -26.28 22.32
N CYS A 452 -0.94 -26.17 22.55
CA CYS A 452 -0.23 -26.89 23.61
C CYS A 452 0.23 -25.95 24.73
N PHE A 453 1.07 -24.99 24.43
CA PHE A 453 1.61 -24.06 25.44
C PHE A 453 2.22 -22.82 24.77
N PHE A 454 2.55 -21.82 25.59
CA PHE A 454 3.39 -20.71 25.15
C PHE A 454 4.83 -20.91 25.58
N ILE A 455 5.78 -20.48 24.74
CA ILE A 455 7.20 -20.37 25.06
C ILE A 455 7.68 -18.96 24.76
N THR A 456 8.54 -18.40 25.60
CA THR A 456 9.18 -17.10 25.40
C THR A 456 10.65 -17.28 25.12
N ARG A 457 11.19 -16.44 24.24
CA ARG A 457 12.59 -16.45 23.84
C ARG A 457 13.14 -15.04 23.73
N SER A 458 14.41 -14.90 23.99
CA SER A 458 15.17 -13.68 23.76
C SER A 458 16.54 -14.07 23.21
N VAL A 459 16.81 -13.73 21.98
CA VAL A 459 18.09 -14.00 21.29
C VAL A 459 18.70 -12.67 20.87
N GLU A 460 19.96 -12.44 21.23
CA GLU A 460 20.73 -11.31 20.73
C GLU A 460 21.78 -11.85 19.76
N THR A 461 21.82 -11.31 18.56
CA THR A 461 22.77 -11.70 17.51
C THR A 461 23.21 -10.45 16.74
N GLU A 462 24.25 -10.61 15.93
CA GLU A 462 24.69 -9.58 15.00
C GLU A 462 24.51 -10.10 13.58
N PHE A 463 23.81 -9.33 12.75
CA PHE A 463 23.52 -9.69 11.38
C PHE A 463 23.92 -8.55 10.43
N HIS A 464 24.79 -8.83 9.45
CA HIS A 464 25.35 -7.82 8.54
C HIS A 464 25.93 -6.57 9.25
N GLY A 465 26.53 -6.75 10.44
CA GLY A 465 27.06 -5.64 11.23
C GLY A 465 26.01 -4.83 12.01
N GLN A 466 24.77 -5.29 12.04
CA GLN A 466 23.70 -4.69 12.84
C GLN A 466 23.32 -5.64 13.98
N LYS A 467 23.12 -5.06 15.17
CA LYS A 467 22.61 -5.81 16.32
C LYS A 467 21.13 -6.10 16.10
N VAL A 468 20.76 -7.37 16.21
CA VAL A 468 19.38 -7.86 16.16
C VAL A 468 19.03 -8.47 17.52
N ILE A 469 17.94 -8.02 18.10
CA ILE A 469 17.41 -8.53 19.37
C ILE A 469 16.05 -9.12 19.06
N ASP A 470 15.98 -10.43 19.05
CA ASP A 470 14.76 -11.16 18.74
C ASP A 470 14.11 -11.65 20.03
N ARG A 471 12.94 -11.08 20.38
CA ARG A 471 12.17 -11.40 21.58
C ARG A 471 10.78 -11.88 21.20
N GLU A 472 10.62 -13.18 21.23
CA GLU A 472 9.41 -13.84 20.78
C GLU A 472 8.61 -14.44 21.93
N ARG A 473 7.28 -14.35 21.80
CA ARG A 473 6.35 -15.20 22.52
C ARG A 473 5.65 -16.10 21.51
N ALA A 474 6.06 -17.36 21.45
CA ALA A 474 5.54 -18.35 20.54
C ALA A 474 4.38 -19.14 21.14
N ALA A 475 3.28 -19.27 20.41
CA ALA A 475 2.24 -20.24 20.68
C ALA A 475 2.56 -21.53 19.95
N VAL A 476 2.68 -22.64 20.69
CA VAL A 476 3.04 -23.95 20.16
C VAL A 476 1.80 -24.79 19.92
N TYR A 477 1.66 -25.27 18.69
CA TYR A 477 0.54 -26.10 18.22
C TYR A 477 1.00 -27.48 17.77
N LEU A 478 0.11 -28.46 17.87
CA LEU A 478 0.32 -29.82 17.39
C LEU A 478 -0.74 -30.18 16.34
N TYR A 479 -0.28 -30.73 15.21
CA TYR A 479 -1.10 -31.29 14.12
C TYR A 479 -0.82 -32.78 14.00
N GLU A 480 -1.85 -33.62 14.17
CA GLU A 480 -1.73 -35.09 14.23
C GLU A 480 -2.50 -35.82 13.10
N LYS A 481 -2.95 -35.09 12.08
CA LYS A 481 -3.58 -35.73 10.91
C LYS A 481 -2.51 -36.33 10.00
N PRO A 482 -2.84 -37.43 9.28
CA PRO A 482 -1.89 -38.04 8.35
C PRO A 482 -1.45 -37.06 7.25
N VAL A 483 -0.13 -36.98 7.02
CA VAL A 483 0.47 -36.11 5.99
C VAL A 483 1.21 -36.97 4.98
N ASP A 484 0.86 -36.80 3.71
CA ASP A 484 1.57 -37.38 2.57
C ASP A 484 2.57 -36.37 2.03
N LEU A 485 3.86 -36.60 2.28
CA LEU A 485 4.94 -35.67 1.89
C LEU A 485 4.97 -35.41 0.38
N THR A 486 4.45 -36.34 -0.45
CA THR A 486 4.46 -36.18 -1.91
C THR A 486 3.40 -35.20 -2.40
N LYS A 487 2.46 -34.81 -1.54
CA LYS A 487 1.37 -33.87 -1.85
C LYS A 487 1.58 -32.50 -1.21
N LEU A 488 2.65 -32.30 -0.48
CA LEU A 488 2.96 -31.00 0.10
C LEU A 488 3.40 -30.01 -1.00
N HIS A 489 3.02 -28.75 -0.80
CA HIS A 489 3.43 -27.64 -1.64
C HIS A 489 4.30 -26.72 -0.80
N LEU A 490 5.61 -26.94 -0.89
CA LEU A 490 6.59 -26.17 -0.11
C LEU A 490 6.80 -24.80 -0.73
N GLN A 491 6.72 -23.76 0.08
CA GLN A 491 7.14 -22.42 -0.28
C GLN A 491 8.66 -22.39 -0.40
N LYS A 492 9.19 -22.40 -1.60
CA LYS A 492 10.62 -22.61 -1.87
C LYS A 492 11.54 -21.50 -1.33
N GLU A 493 11.00 -20.31 -1.16
CA GLU A 493 11.70 -19.20 -0.53
C GLU A 493 11.94 -19.43 0.96
N GLU A 494 11.10 -20.26 1.61
CA GLU A 494 11.11 -20.54 3.03
C GLU A 494 11.67 -21.92 3.35
N VAL A 495 11.27 -22.95 2.59
CA VAL A 495 11.48 -24.37 2.88
C VAL A 495 12.08 -25.10 1.67
N ASP A 496 13.30 -25.61 1.80
CA ASP A 496 13.95 -26.44 0.78
C ASP A 496 13.38 -27.86 0.73
N GLU A 497 13.24 -28.48 1.90
CA GLU A 497 12.93 -29.90 2.06
C GLU A 497 12.20 -30.16 3.39
N VAL A 498 11.38 -31.21 3.43
CA VAL A 498 10.79 -31.73 4.67
C VAL A 498 11.00 -33.24 4.78
N PHE A 499 11.20 -33.72 5.99
CA PHE A 499 11.38 -35.16 6.26
C PHE A 499 10.91 -35.54 7.66
N TRP A 500 10.58 -36.82 7.83
CA TRP A 500 10.22 -37.38 9.11
C TRP A 500 11.46 -37.78 9.90
N ILE A 501 11.49 -37.50 11.21
CA ILE A 501 12.51 -37.92 12.14
C ILE A 501 11.87 -38.55 13.38
N ASP A 502 12.42 -39.65 13.88
CA ASP A 502 11.96 -40.22 15.14
C ASP A 502 12.29 -39.27 16.31
N LEU A 503 11.34 -39.10 17.22
CA LEU A 503 11.47 -38.18 18.35
C LEU A 503 12.73 -38.48 19.19
N GLU A 504 13.03 -39.78 19.45
CA GLU A 504 14.22 -40.19 20.20
C GLU A 504 15.54 -39.87 19.45
N GLU A 505 15.50 -39.93 18.12
CA GLU A 505 16.64 -39.57 17.28
C GLU A 505 16.88 -38.05 17.30
N LEU A 506 15.82 -37.26 17.18
CA LEU A 506 15.87 -35.80 17.28
C LEU A 506 16.44 -35.38 18.65
N GLU A 507 15.97 -35.98 19.75
CA GLU A 507 16.48 -35.71 21.09
C GLU A 507 18.00 -35.98 21.22
N LYS A 508 18.52 -37.01 20.53
CA LYS A 508 19.97 -37.31 20.51
C LYS A 508 20.74 -36.28 19.68
N ILE A 509 20.24 -35.91 18.51
CA ILE A 509 20.88 -34.90 17.64
C ILE A 509 21.01 -33.58 18.38
N LEU A 510 19.95 -33.16 19.07
CA LEU A 510 19.95 -31.90 19.81
C LEU A 510 20.89 -31.85 21.01
N GLN A 511 21.52 -32.99 21.41
CA GLN A 511 22.60 -33.00 22.42
C GLN A 511 23.92 -32.49 21.86
N ASP A 512 24.12 -32.59 20.54
CA ASP A 512 25.31 -32.07 19.86
C ASP A 512 25.13 -30.56 19.58
N PRO A 513 25.93 -29.69 20.21
CA PRO A 513 25.83 -28.24 19.99
C PRO A 513 26.28 -27.79 18.58
N THR A 514 26.88 -28.70 17.80
CA THR A 514 27.29 -28.42 16.40
C THR A 514 26.26 -28.84 15.36
N ALA A 515 25.18 -29.50 15.81
CA ALA A 515 24.09 -29.91 14.92
C ALA A 515 23.42 -28.66 14.31
N LYS A 516 23.19 -28.71 13.00
CA LYS A 516 22.52 -27.61 12.27
C LYS A 516 21.00 -27.67 12.45
N TYR A 517 20.53 -27.43 13.66
CA TYR A 517 19.12 -27.42 14.02
C TYR A 517 18.80 -26.13 14.79
N CYS A 518 17.71 -25.48 14.42
CA CYS A 518 17.12 -24.33 15.12
C CYS A 518 16.10 -24.76 16.20
N VAL A 519 15.95 -26.07 16.42
CA VAL A 519 15.00 -26.65 17.36
C VAL A 519 15.52 -26.59 18.79
N TYR A 520 14.67 -26.18 19.72
CA TYR A 520 15.05 -26.03 21.13
C TYR A 520 14.60 -27.21 21.98
N LYS A 521 15.47 -27.63 22.87
CA LYS A 521 15.24 -28.80 23.77
C LYS A 521 14.01 -28.61 24.67
N GLU A 522 13.81 -27.38 25.16
CA GLU A 522 12.69 -27.02 26.03
C GLU A 522 11.36 -27.20 25.32
N GLU A 523 11.32 -26.87 24.03
CA GLU A 523 10.12 -27.02 23.21
C GLU A 523 9.80 -28.50 22.93
N ILE A 524 10.82 -29.31 22.62
CA ILE A 524 10.67 -30.78 22.51
C ILE A 524 10.16 -31.39 23.82
N GLN A 525 10.69 -30.98 24.95
CA GLN A 525 10.23 -31.45 26.27
C GLN A 525 8.78 -31.02 26.56
N GLY A 526 8.40 -29.82 26.06
CA GLY A 526 7.04 -29.31 26.14
C GLY A 526 6.08 -30.14 25.31
N ILE A 527 6.36 -30.30 24.00
CA ILE A 527 5.47 -30.98 23.05
C ILE A 527 5.31 -32.47 23.37
N LYS A 528 6.35 -33.12 23.91
CA LYS A 528 6.34 -34.52 24.34
C LYS A 528 5.24 -34.87 25.35
N LYS A 529 4.74 -33.88 26.10
CA LYS A 529 3.66 -34.07 27.06
C LYS A 529 2.27 -34.18 26.36
N TYR A 530 2.21 -33.81 25.09
CA TYR A 530 0.99 -33.77 24.30
C TYR A 530 0.96 -34.87 23.22
N LEU A 531 2.11 -35.50 22.93
CA LEU A 531 2.27 -36.66 22.06
C LEU A 531 1.94 -37.95 22.82
#